data_cc5d29b1866ad1d389b3461dfdef076f
#
_entry.id   cc5d29b1866ad1d389b3461dfdef076f
#
_cell.length_a   1.000
_cell.length_b   1.000
_cell.length_c   1.000
_cell.angle_alpha   90.00
_cell.angle_beta   90.00
_cell.angle_gamma   90.00
#
_symmetry.space_group_name_H-M   'P 1'
#
loop_
_entity.id
_entity.type
_entity.pdbx_description
1 polymer ?
#
loop_
_entity_poly.entity_id
_entity_poly.type
_entity_poly.pdbx_seq_one_letter_code
_entity_poly.pdbx_strand_id
1 'polypeptide(L)'
;MTLFTVATLAEFRAYLGVETGADAPLLHALRAATAHIEHQTHRRLAPWLGERYADLLLHDQRECLLREELLALHACWDAFDQPIPLEELVLLYGSVLHRLDGVFPLRGGPIGAVRVLGIWGCHDDWAQAWRSTDDALSAPIDAATPTLSVADADGLDAALIAPRFSAGQLIRIEEEFCVVLSVDAAANTLHVQRGAHGTSAAAHAASTPIERYLPPAHHVQSCLRLAAFFYRQPLEEAAALPTDAPTPRPRL
;
A
#
# COMPACT_ATOMS: atom_id res chain seq x y z
N MET A 1 -7.61 7.42 6.96
CA MET A 1 -8.23 6.36 6.10
C MET A 1 -7.29 6.17 4.92
N THR A 2 -6.79 4.97 4.68
CA THR A 2 -5.93 4.72 3.52
C THR A 2 -6.72 4.88 2.22
N LEU A 3 -6.13 5.53 1.22
CA LEU A 3 -6.70 5.65 -0.12
C LEU A 3 -6.23 4.52 -1.04
N PHE A 4 -5.19 3.81 -0.64
CA PHE A 4 -4.70 2.60 -1.28
C PHE A 4 -5.70 1.45 -1.16
N THR A 5 -5.77 0.61 -2.21
CA THR A 5 -6.53 -0.64 -2.23
C THR A 5 -5.63 -1.78 -2.69
N VAL A 6 -5.71 -2.93 -2.01
CA VAL A 6 -4.92 -4.12 -2.35
C VAL A 6 -5.31 -4.68 -3.71
N ALA A 7 -6.60 -4.67 -4.05
CA ALA A 7 -7.09 -5.04 -5.37
C ALA A 7 -7.49 -3.77 -6.15
N THR A 8 -7.33 -3.80 -7.47
CA THR A 8 -7.72 -2.69 -8.34
C THR A 8 -9.23 -2.66 -8.59
N LEU A 9 -9.73 -1.49 -8.99
CA LEU A 9 -11.13 -1.35 -9.39
C LEU A 9 -11.47 -2.27 -10.58
N ALA A 10 -10.55 -2.40 -11.55
CA ALA A 10 -10.72 -3.26 -12.70
C ALA A 10 -10.84 -4.75 -12.31
N GLU A 11 -9.95 -5.23 -11.42
CA GLU A 11 -10.02 -6.59 -10.88
C GLU A 11 -11.32 -6.84 -10.11
N PHE A 12 -11.79 -5.86 -9.36
CA PHE A 12 -13.04 -6.00 -8.60
C PHE A 12 -14.26 -6.02 -9.51
N ARG A 13 -14.31 -5.20 -10.56
CA ARG A 13 -15.34 -5.26 -11.59
C ARG A 13 -15.38 -6.63 -12.27
N ALA A 14 -14.22 -7.12 -12.70
CA ALA A 14 -14.08 -8.45 -13.28
C ALA A 14 -14.56 -9.56 -12.33
N TYR A 15 -14.19 -9.47 -11.03
CA TYR A 15 -14.60 -10.42 -10.00
C TYR A 15 -16.13 -10.44 -9.77
N LEU A 16 -16.79 -9.28 -9.85
CA LEU A 16 -18.25 -9.16 -9.71
C LEU A 16 -19.01 -9.47 -11.00
N GLY A 17 -18.35 -9.50 -12.16
CA GLY A 17 -18.98 -9.62 -13.48
C GLY A 17 -19.76 -8.36 -13.87
N VAL A 18 -19.32 -7.16 -13.43
CA VAL A 18 -19.99 -5.88 -13.74
C VAL A 18 -19.08 -5.01 -14.61
N GLU A 19 -19.53 -4.65 -15.79
CA GLU A 19 -18.77 -3.80 -16.72
C GLU A 19 -19.02 -2.30 -16.50
N THR A 20 -20.23 -1.95 -16.05
CA THR A 20 -20.69 -0.57 -15.87
C THR A 20 -21.18 -0.32 -14.47
N GLY A 21 -21.26 0.95 -14.06
CA GLY A 21 -21.74 1.37 -12.75
C GLY A 21 -20.82 2.40 -12.10
N ALA A 22 -21.29 3.00 -11.00
CA ALA A 22 -20.52 4.03 -10.29
C ALA A 22 -19.29 3.42 -9.61
N ASP A 23 -18.13 4.06 -9.77
CA ASP A 23 -16.86 3.64 -9.16
C ASP A 23 -16.82 3.83 -7.65
N ALA A 24 -17.49 4.87 -7.15
CA ALA A 24 -17.41 5.25 -5.75
C ALA A 24 -17.84 4.13 -4.76
N PRO A 25 -18.97 3.42 -4.93
CA PRO A 25 -19.33 2.30 -4.06
C PRO A 25 -18.34 1.14 -4.13
N LEU A 26 -17.81 0.84 -5.31
CA LEU A 26 -16.83 -0.22 -5.50
C LEU A 26 -15.51 0.09 -4.81
N LEU A 27 -15.00 1.32 -4.99
CA LEU A 27 -13.80 1.80 -4.31
C LEU A 27 -14.00 1.87 -2.78
N HIS A 28 -15.19 2.23 -2.32
CA HIS A 28 -15.51 2.20 -0.89
C HIS A 28 -15.42 0.78 -0.33
N ALA A 29 -16.00 -0.20 -1.00
CA ALA A 29 -15.93 -1.60 -0.59
C ALA A 29 -14.49 -2.15 -0.58
N LEU A 30 -13.68 -1.82 -1.60
CA LEU A 30 -12.26 -2.19 -1.66
C LEU A 30 -11.46 -1.57 -0.51
N ARG A 31 -11.66 -0.30 -0.22
CA ARG A 31 -11.00 0.40 0.89
C ARG A 31 -11.40 -0.17 2.25
N ALA A 32 -12.69 -0.47 2.43
CA ALA A 32 -13.19 -1.10 3.64
C ALA A 32 -12.58 -2.50 3.84
N ALA A 33 -12.49 -3.29 2.76
CA ALA A 33 -11.88 -4.62 2.80
C ALA A 33 -10.38 -4.56 3.12
N THR A 34 -9.63 -3.66 2.47
CA THR A 34 -8.20 -3.44 2.75
C THR A 34 -7.99 -3.06 4.21
N ALA A 35 -8.71 -2.04 4.71
CA ALA A 35 -8.61 -1.59 6.09
C ALA A 35 -9.00 -2.69 7.10
N HIS A 36 -10.02 -3.49 6.78
CA HIS A 36 -10.44 -4.60 7.64
C HIS A 36 -9.36 -5.68 7.76
N ILE A 37 -8.74 -6.06 6.63
CA ILE A 37 -7.65 -7.05 6.64
C ILE A 37 -6.47 -6.52 7.47
N GLU A 38 -6.03 -5.29 7.24
CA GLU A 38 -4.93 -4.67 8.00
C GLU A 38 -5.24 -4.62 9.50
N HIS A 39 -6.47 -4.24 9.86
CA HIS A 39 -6.90 -4.20 11.27
C HIS A 39 -6.93 -5.59 11.92
N GLN A 40 -7.44 -6.61 11.24
CA GLN A 40 -7.55 -7.97 11.79
C GLN A 40 -6.21 -8.69 11.88
N THR A 41 -5.33 -8.44 10.93
CA THR A 41 -4.02 -9.08 10.88
C THR A 41 -2.93 -8.31 11.61
N HIS A 42 -3.18 -7.05 11.96
CA HIS A 42 -2.19 -6.10 12.48
C HIS A 42 -0.97 -5.95 11.55
N ARG A 43 -1.17 -6.19 10.24
CA ARG A 43 -0.12 -6.08 9.22
C ARG A 43 -0.46 -4.98 8.23
N ARG A 44 0.56 -4.28 7.74
CA ARG A 44 0.42 -3.33 6.64
C ARG A 44 0.49 -4.08 5.31
N LEU A 45 -0.52 -3.92 4.48
CA LEU A 45 -0.56 -4.53 3.15
C LEU A 45 0.12 -3.66 2.08
N ALA A 46 0.21 -2.35 2.34
CA ALA A 46 1.01 -1.43 1.54
C ALA A 46 2.40 -1.24 2.15
N PRO A 47 3.46 -1.13 1.33
CA PRO A 47 4.77 -0.74 1.82
C PRO A 47 4.71 0.66 2.44
N TRP A 48 5.43 0.86 3.55
CA TRP A 48 5.48 2.13 4.26
C TRP A 48 6.92 2.45 4.68
N LEU A 49 7.43 3.59 4.23
CA LEU A 49 8.74 4.09 4.61
C LEU A 49 8.66 4.80 5.97
N GLY A 50 9.52 4.41 6.91
CA GLY A 50 9.60 5.15 8.18
C GLY A 50 10.48 4.49 9.22
N GLU A 51 10.60 5.19 10.33
CA GLU A 51 11.38 4.74 11.48
C GLU A 51 10.55 3.88 12.43
N ARG A 52 11.19 2.85 12.98
CA ARG A 52 10.66 2.00 14.05
C ARG A 52 11.75 1.71 15.08
N TYR A 53 11.30 1.43 16.28
CA TYR A 53 12.16 0.96 17.35
C TYR A 53 12.01 -0.55 17.51
N ALA A 54 13.14 -1.23 17.58
CA ALA A 54 13.25 -2.67 17.77
C ALA A 54 13.74 -3.01 19.17
N ASP A 55 13.29 -4.16 19.67
CA ASP A 55 13.63 -4.64 21.01
C ASP A 55 14.79 -5.66 20.91
N LEU A 56 15.79 -5.51 21.79
CA LEU A 56 16.89 -6.46 21.85
C LEU A 56 16.46 -7.76 22.55
N LEU A 57 16.94 -8.87 22.02
CA LEU A 57 16.80 -10.16 22.68
C LEU A 57 17.84 -10.25 23.80
N LEU A 58 17.38 -10.40 25.06
CA LEU A 58 18.27 -10.38 26.23
C LEU A 58 19.27 -11.54 26.26
N HIS A 59 18.93 -12.67 25.63
CA HIS A 59 19.79 -13.85 25.58
C HIS A 59 20.80 -13.80 24.43
N ASP A 60 20.55 -12.98 23.41
CA ASP A 60 21.50 -12.72 22.33
C ASP A 60 21.43 -11.24 21.89
N GLN A 61 22.39 -10.45 22.37
CA GLN A 61 22.50 -9.04 22.01
C GLN A 61 22.95 -8.80 20.55
N ARG A 62 23.13 -9.84 19.76
CA ARG A 62 23.34 -9.71 18.31
C ARG A 62 22.05 -9.62 17.53
N GLU A 63 20.90 -9.90 18.18
CA GLU A 63 19.60 -9.94 17.53
C GLU A 63 18.63 -8.93 18.14
N CYS A 64 17.94 -8.19 17.28
CA CYS A 64 16.80 -7.39 17.68
C CYS A 64 15.53 -7.87 16.96
N LEU A 65 14.44 -7.90 17.71
CA LEU A 65 13.12 -8.29 17.22
C LEU A 65 12.39 -7.07 16.67
N LEU A 66 11.98 -7.16 15.42
CA LEU A 66 11.13 -6.19 14.76
C LEU A 66 9.67 -6.55 15.03
N ARG A 67 8.87 -5.54 15.38
CA ARG A 67 7.43 -5.73 15.68
C ARG A 67 6.56 -5.80 14.42
N GLU A 68 7.07 -5.25 13.33
CA GLU A 68 6.47 -5.29 12.00
C GLU A 68 7.47 -5.95 11.04
N GLU A 69 7.01 -6.49 9.92
CA GLU A 69 7.90 -7.06 8.89
C GLU A 69 8.63 -5.94 8.17
N LEU A 70 9.94 -6.06 8.08
CA LEU A 70 10.82 -5.15 7.35
C LEU A 70 11.05 -5.72 5.95
N LEU A 71 10.70 -4.97 4.92
CA LEU A 71 10.88 -5.33 3.51
C LEU A 71 12.23 -4.86 2.96
N ALA A 72 12.68 -3.67 3.37
CA ALA A 72 13.96 -3.11 2.99
C ALA A 72 14.54 -2.27 4.13
N LEU A 73 15.82 -2.49 4.44
CA LEU A 73 16.57 -1.73 5.45
C LEU A 73 17.27 -0.56 4.77
N HIS A 74 17.05 0.66 5.28
CA HIS A 74 17.68 1.89 4.76
C HIS A 74 18.75 2.44 5.71
N ALA A 75 18.51 2.40 7.02
CA ALA A 75 19.46 2.80 8.04
C ALA A 75 19.14 2.16 9.38
N CYS A 76 20.16 2.03 10.22
CA CYS A 76 20.03 1.50 11.57
C CYS A 76 20.91 2.28 12.53
N TRP A 77 20.41 2.52 13.74
CA TRP A 77 21.16 3.19 14.82
C TRP A 77 21.00 2.39 16.10
N ASP A 78 22.06 2.39 16.88
CA ASP A 78 22.10 1.76 18.19
C ASP A 78 21.42 2.63 19.29
N ALA A 79 21.44 2.14 20.53
CA ALA A 79 20.87 2.81 21.69
C ALA A 79 21.53 4.16 22.05
N PHE A 80 22.63 4.52 21.42
CA PHE A 80 23.37 5.79 21.59
C PHE A 80 23.26 6.68 20.35
N ASP A 81 22.32 6.39 19.43
CA ASP A 81 22.14 7.05 18.14
C ASP A 81 23.38 6.99 17.23
N GLN A 82 24.26 5.98 17.43
CA GLN A 82 25.36 5.75 16.52
C GLN A 82 24.88 4.92 15.32
N PRO A 83 25.22 5.34 14.08
CA PRO A 83 24.83 4.58 12.90
C PRO A 83 25.57 3.24 12.87
N ILE A 84 24.84 2.18 12.51
CA ILE A 84 25.40 0.86 12.28
C ILE A 84 25.48 0.65 10.77
N PRO A 85 26.67 0.29 10.21
CA PRO A 85 26.83 0.01 8.80
C PRO A 85 25.88 -1.11 8.34
N LEU A 86 25.23 -0.93 7.19
CA LEU A 86 24.25 -1.91 6.70
C LEU A 86 24.88 -3.25 6.35
N GLU A 87 26.15 -3.27 5.95
CA GLU A 87 26.94 -4.47 5.69
C GLU A 87 27.20 -5.33 6.93
N GLU A 88 27.05 -4.76 8.13
CA GLU A 88 27.13 -5.51 9.39
C GLU A 88 25.79 -6.16 9.79
N LEU A 89 24.72 -5.93 9.03
CA LEU A 89 23.37 -6.32 9.38
C LEU A 89 22.80 -7.32 8.39
N VAL A 90 22.12 -8.33 8.90
CA VAL A 90 21.35 -9.30 8.11
C VAL A 90 19.92 -9.35 8.62
N LEU A 91 18.98 -9.17 7.71
CA LEU A 91 17.55 -9.34 8.00
C LEU A 91 17.18 -10.82 7.85
N LEU A 92 16.72 -11.42 8.94
CA LEU A 92 16.28 -12.81 8.99
C LEU A 92 14.75 -12.85 9.06
N TYR A 93 14.13 -13.55 8.10
CA TYR A 93 12.68 -13.79 8.06
C TYR A 93 11.81 -12.52 8.12
N GLY A 94 12.35 -11.37 7.71
CA GLY A 94 11.64 -10.08 7.75
C GLY A 94 11.39 -9.50 9.16
N SER A 95 11.71 -10.24 10.22
CA SER A 95 11.32 -9.89 11.60
C SER A 95 12.45 -9.86 12.61
N VAL A 96 13.65 -10.32 12.25
CA VAL A 96 14.82 -10.28 13.13
C VAL A 96 15.96 -9.61 12.38
N LEU A 97 16.56 -8.60 12.99
CA LEU A 97 17.77 -7.98 12.49
C LEU A 97 18.96 -8.51 13.29
N HIS A 98 19.86 -9.21 12.60
CA HIS A 98 21.04 -9.83 13.19
C HIS A 98 22.30 -9.03 12.85
N ARG A 99 23.13 -8.73 13.86
CA ARG A 99 24.42 -8.06 13.68
C ARG A 99 25.53 -9.10 13.51
N LEU A 100 26.19 -9.04 12.36
CA LEU A 100 27.26 -9.99 12.00
C LEU A 100 28.52 -9.77 12.84
N ASP A 101 28.85 -8.51 13.09
CA ASP A 101 30.04 -8.12 13.83
C ASP A 101 29.71 -7.30 15.07
N GLY A 102 30.10 -7.81 16.24
CA GLY A 102 29.80 -7.19 17.52
C GLY A 102 28.41 -7.48 18.07
N VAL A 103 27.93 -6.60 18.94
CA VAL A 103 26.63 -6.68 19.61
C VAL A 103 25.95 -5.31 19.54
N PHE A 104 24.63 -5.27 19.65
CA PHE A 104 23.91 -4.02 19.86
C PHE A 104 24.12 -3.55 21.30
N PRO A 105 24.66 -2.35 21.51
CA PRO A 105 24.86 -1.84 22.85
C PRO A 105 23.54 -1.54 23.54
N LEU A 106 23.50 -1.75 24.87
CA LEU A 106 22.35 -1.44 25.71
C LEU A 106 22.52 -0.11 26.42
N ARG A 107 21.44 0.69 26.43
CA ARG A 107 21.32 1.91 27.24
C ARG A 107 20.02 1.84 28.05
N GLY A 108 20.14 1.43 29.30
CA GLY A 108 19.00 1.34 30.22
C GLY A 108 18.23 0.02 30.12
N GLY A 109 17.66 -0.33 28.98
CA GLY A 109 16.86 -1.54 28.80
C GLY A 109 16.83 -2.04 27.35
N PRO A 110 16.29 -3.25 27.11
CA PRO A 110 16.26 -3.86 25.80
C PRO A 110 15.12 -3.33 24.91
N ILE A 111 14.12 -2.67 25.50
CA ILE A 111 12.92 -2.21 24.77
C ILE A 111 13.26 -0.94 24.01
N GLY A 112 13.01 -0.97 22.68
CA GLY A 112 13.27 0.18 21.82
C GLY A 112 14.72 0.57 21.72
N ALA A 113 15.65 -0.36 21.93
CA ALA A 113 17.09 -0.07 22.00
C ALA A 113 17.73 0.14 20.61
N VAL A 114 17.08 -0.25 19.55
CA VAL A 114 17.58 -0.10 18.18
C VAL A 114 16.56 0.68 17.36
N ARG A 115 17.03 1.71 16.64
CA ARG A 115 16.20 2.52 15.74
C ARG A 115 16.49 2.09 14.30
N VAL A 116 15.45 1.78 13.57
CA VAL A 116 15.52 1.24 12.20
C VAL A 116 14.69 2.09 11.27
N LEU A 117 15.30 2.62 10.21
CA LEU A 117 14.64 3.24 9.08
C LEU A 117 14.57 2.23 7.95
N GLY A 118 13.38 2.01 7.42
CA GLY A 118 13.20 1.07 6.33
C GLY A 118 11.80 1.10 5.73
N ILE A 119 11.57 0.23 4.76
CA ILE A 119 10.24 -0.01 4.19
C ILE A 119 9.63 -1.19 4.95
N TRP A 120 8.49 -0.93 5.58
CA TRP A 120 7.73 -1.86 6.41
C TRP A 120 6.48 -2.31 5.67
N GLY A 121 6.11 -3.57 5.82
CA GLY A 121 4.90 -4.11 5.20
C GLY A 121 4.96 -5.61 5.10
N CYS A 122 3.97 -6.21 4.45
CA CYS A 122 3.89 -7.65 4.24
C CYS A 122 3.93 -7.97 2.75
N HIS A 123 5.01 -8.64 2.29
CA HIS A 123 5.16 -9.06 0.91
C HIS A 123 6.02 -10.31 0.81
N ASP A 124 5.55 -11.32 0.06
CA ASP A 124 6.23 -12.64 -0.03
C ASP A 124 7.54 -12.56 -0.83
N ASP A 125 7.61 -11.68 -1.83
CA ASP A 125 8.77 -11.46 -2.69
C ASP A 125 8.93 -9.96 -2.97
N TRP A 126 9.58 -9.25 -2.04
CA TRP A 126 9.78 -7.81 -2.16
C TRP A 126 10.57 -7.39 -3.40
N ALA A 127 11.50 -8.24 -3.85
CA ALA A 127 12.31 -7.95 -5.04
C ALA A 127 11.46 -7.85 -6.31
N GLN A 128 10.28 -8.49 -6.33
CA GLN A 128 9.33 -8.47 -7.44
C GLN A 128 8.07 -7.64 -7.14
N ALA A 129 8.10 -6.86 -6.06
CA ALA A 129 6.92 -6.09 -5.62
C ALA A 129 6.58 -4.92 -6.56
N TRP A 130 7.50 -4.51 -7.41
CA TRP A 130 7.33 -3.39 -8.33
C TRP A 130 7.43 -3.82 -9.78
N ARG A 131 6.50 -3.36 -10.59
CA ARG A 131 6.46 -3.64 -12.03
C ARG A 131 6.48 -2.34 -12.80
N SER A 132 7.28 -2.29 -13.89
CA SER A 132 7.20 -1.21 -14.87
C SER A 132 5.76 -1.11 -15.40
N THR A 133 5.28 0.12 -15.53
CA THR A 133 4.03 0.38 -16.23
C THR A 133 4.23 0.53 -17.74
N ASP A 134 5.47 0.50 -18.23
CA ASP A 134 5.86 0.89 -19.59
C ASP A 134 5.41 2.31 -19.95
N ASP A 135 5.30 3.16 -18.93
CA ASP A 135 5.00 4.56 -19.07
C ASP A 135 5.89 5.40 -18.15
N ALA A 136 5.95 6.69 -18.44
CA ALA A 136 6.77 7.66 -17.75
C ALA A 136 6.06 9.02 -17.67
N LEU A 137 6.57 9.92 -16.85
CA LEU A 137 6.09 11.30 -16.82
C LEU A 137 6.28 11.97 -18.18
N SER A 138 5.22 12.46 -18.79
CA SER A 138 5.28 13.21 -20.07
C SER A 138 5.82 14.63 -19.89
N ALA A 139 5.74 15.19 -18.68
CA ALA A 139 6.24 16.51 -18.33
C ALA A 139 6.87 16.48 -16.93
N PRO A 140 7.82 17.40 -16.64
CA PRO A 140 8.38 17.52 -15.29
C PRO A 140 7.30 18.00 -14.32
N ILE A 141 7.40 17.54 -13.08
CA ILE A 141 6.51 17.92 -11.99
C ILE A 141 7.32 18.44 -10.80
N ASP A 142 6.76 19.36 -10.05
CA ASP A 142 7.29 19.79 -8.76
C ASP A 142 6.71 18.96 -7.61
N ALA A 143 7.13 19.26 -6.38
CA ALA A 143 6.67 18.54 -5.19
C ALA A 143 5.20 18.86 -4.83
N ALA A 144 4.60 19.89 -5.37
CA ALA A 144 3.23 20.34 -5.04
C ALA A 144 2.18 19.87 -6.05
N THR A 145 2.60 19.50 -7.26
CA THR A 145 1.70 19.11 -8.36
C THR A 145 1.02 17.77 -8.09
N PRO A 146 -0.31 17.71 -7.91
CA PRO A 146 -1.03 16.46 -7.63
C PRO A 146 -1.46 15.71 -8.89
N THR A 147 -1.22 16.28 -10.09
CA THR A 147 -1.61 15.71 -11.37
C THR A 147 -0.37 15.31 -12.16
N LEU A 148 -0.31 14.06 -12.59
CA LEU A 148 0.75 13.51 -13.40
C LEU A 148 0.26 13.36 -14.83
N SER A 149 1.01 13.91 -15.81
CA SER A 149 0.77 13.65 -17.22
C SER A 149 1.59 12.43 -17.64
N VAL A 150 0.96 11.48 -18.31
CA VAL A 150 1.54 10.22 -18.80
C VAL A 150 1.32 10.10 -20.31
N ALA A 151 1.97 9.14 -20.95
CA ALA A 151 1.81 8.97 -22.40
C ALA A 151 0.50 8.24 -22.74
N ASP A 152 0.11 7.24 -21.92
CA ASP A 152 -1.08 6.42 -22.16
C ASP A 152 -1.62 5.87 -20.82
N ALA A 153 -2.68 6.49 -20.32
CA ALA A 153 -3.17 6.20 -18.97
C ALA A 153 -3.95 4.89 -18.85
N ASP A 154 -4.61 4.41 -19.89
CA ASP A 154 -5.51 3.25 -19.88
C ASP A 154 -5.03 2.05 -20.73
N GLY A 155 -3.87 2.18 -21.37
CA GLY A 155 -3.26 1.13 -22.17
C GLY A 155 -2.81 -0.10 -21.39
N LEU A 156 -1.94 -0.90 -22.01
CA LEU A 156 -1.38 -2.10 -21.39
C LEU A 156 -0.12 -1.77 -20.58
N ASP A 157 0.04 -2.42 -19.43
CA ASP A 157 1.30 -2.39 -18.68
C ASP A 157 2.34 -3.40 -19.26
N ALA A 158 3.54 -3.45 -18.65
CA ALA A 158 4.61 -4.38 -19.04
C ALA A 158 4.21 -5.86 -19.05
N ALA A 159 3.12 -6.25 -18.37
CA ALA A 159 2.59 -7.60 -18.37
C ALA A 159 1.36 -7.77 -19.30
N LEU A 160 1.12 -6.80 -20.18
CA LEU A 160 -0.01 -6.76 -21.10
C LEU A 160 -1.38 -6.76 -20.39
N ILE A 161 -1.47 -6.13 -19.21
CA ILE A 161 -2.70 -5.99 -18.42
C ILE A 161 -3.22 -4.56 -18.56
N ALA A 162 -4.49 -4.42 -18.93
CA ALA A 162 -5.22 -3.15 -18.97
C ALA A 162 -6.28 -3.08 -17.84
N PRO A 163 -6.61 -1.89 -17.35
CA PRO A 163 -5.94 -0.62 -17.62
C PRO A 163 -4.59 -0.52 -16.89
N ARG A 164 -3.65 0.22 -17.47
CA ARG A 164 -2.31 0.46 -16.92
C ARG A 164 -2.38 1.10 -15.53
N PHE A 165 -3.24 2.10 -15.38
CA PHE A 165 -3.48 2.77 -14.10
C PHE A 165 -4.94 2.65 -13.67
N SER A 166 -5.16 2.54 -12.37
CA SER A 166 -6.49 2.46 -11.74
C SER A 166 -6.53 3.22 -10.42
N ALA A 167 -7.69 3.77 -10.08
CA ALA A 167 -7.88 4.38 -8.76
C ALA A 167 -7.64 3.37 -7.63
N GLY A 168 -6.94 3.81 -6.59
CA GLY A 168 -6.56 2.98 -5.45
C GLY A 168 -5.20 2.29 -5.58
N GLN A 169 -4.59 2.28 -6.77
CA GLN A 169 -3.25 1.73 -6.95
C GLN A 169 -2.18 2.56 -6.26
N LEU A 170 -1.15 1.88 -5.75
CA LEU A 170 0.10 2.48 -5.32
C LEU A 170 1.09 2.43 -6.49
N ILE A 171 1.65 3.57 -6.82
CA ILE A 171 2.71 3.72 -7.83
C ILE A 171 3.95 4.31 -7.19
N ARG A 172 5.10 4.10 -7.82
CA ARG A 172 6.40 4.64 -7.41
C ARG A 172 7.01 5.44 -8.55
N ILE A 173 7.54 6.61 -8.22
CA ILE A 173 8.34 7.46 -9.09
C ILE A 173 9.64 7.69 -8.36
N GLU A 174 10.73 7.06 -8.81
CA GLU A 174 11.99 6.99 -8.04
C GLU A 174 11.73 6.46 -6.61
N GLU A 175 12.01 7.27 -5.58
CA GLU A 175 11.79 6.91 -4.17
C GLU A 175 10.43 7.37 -3.61
N GLU A 176 9.63 8.06 -4.40
CA GLU A 176 8.34 8.58 -3.96
C GLU A 176 7.21 7.61 -4.23
N PHE A 177 6.41 7.32 -3.21
CA PHE A 177 5.15 6.59 -3.33
C PHE A 177 3.99 7.55 -3.57
N CYS A 178 3.14 7.23 -4.54
CA CYS A 178 1.93 7.97 -4.83
C CYS A 178 0.73 7.02 -4.89
N VAL A 179 -0.43 7.44 -4.38
CA VAL A 179 -1.68 6.69 -4.54
C VAL A 179 -2.50 7.33 -5.64
N VAL A 180 -2.89 6.57 -6.65
CA VAL A 180 -3.76 7.03 -7.73
C VAL A 180 -5.17 7.24 -7.18
N LEU A 181 -5.70 8.45 -7.26
CA LEU A 181 -7.04 8.81 -6.80
C LEU A 181 -8.06 8.67 -7.91
N SER A 182 -7.70 9.12 -9.12
CA SER A 182 -8.51 8.99 -10.33
C SER A 182 -7.61 9.01 -11.57
N VAL A 183 -8.14 8.47 -12.66
CA VAL A 183 -7.50 8.42 -13.98
C VAL A 183 -8.42 9.13 -14.97
N ASP A 184 -7.88 10.08 -15.71
CA ASP A 184 -8.53 10.68 -16.89
C ASP A 184 -7.84 10.12 -18.14
N ALA A 185 -8.42 9.07 -18.72
CA ALA A 185 -7.89 8.42 -19.90
C ALA A 185 -7.92 9.32 -21.14
N ALA A 186 -8.90 10.22 -21.25
CA ALA A 186 -9.01 11.11 -22.40
C ALA A 186 -7.90 12.19 -22.40
N ALA A 187 -7.52 12.65 -21.21
CA ALA A 187 -6.45 13.63 -21.03
C ALA A 187 -5.07 12.99 -20.78
N ASN A 188 -4.99 11.68 -20.64
CA ASN A 188 -3.79 10.95 -20.21
C ASN A 188 -3.20 11.54 -18.92
N THR A 189 -4.04 11.74 -17.91
CA THR A 189 -3.61 12.30 -16.63
C THR A 189 -4.06 11.44 -15.46
N LEU A 190 -3.19 11.39 -14.43
CA LEU A 190 -3.45 10.75 -13.16
C LEU A 190 -3.56 11.83 -12.08
N HIS A 191 -4.65 11.84 -11.33
CA HIS A 191 -4.71 12.60 -10.10
C HIS A 191 -4.26 11.72 -8.95
N VAL A 192 -3.25 12.15 -8.20
CA VAL A 192 -2.58 11.31 -7.20
C VAL A 192 -2.45 12.00 -5.84
N GLN A 193 -2.41 11.20 -4.78
CA GLN A 193 -1.87 11.61 -3.51
C GLN A 193 -0.36 11.42 -3.54
N ARG A 194 0.40 12.53 -3.52
CA ARG A 194 1.86 12.57 -3.50
C ARG A 194 2.40 12.28 -2.11
N GLY A 195 3.66 11.81 -2.04
CA GLY A 195 4.34 11.55 -0.76
C GLY A 195 3.58 10.58 0.13
N ALA A 196 2.96 9.56 -0.46
CA ALA A 196 2.16 8.59 0.27
C ALA A 196 3.03 7.60 1.07
N HIS A 197 2.42 6.94 2.04
CA HIS A 197 3.04 5.83 2.79
C HIS A 197 4.42 6.15 3.39
N GLY A 198 4.57 7.38 3.92
CA GLY A 198 5.78 7.81 4.65
C GLY A 198 6.90 8.34 3.76
N THR A 199 6.74 8.34 2.44
CA THR A 199 7.67 9.04 1.55
C THR A 199 7.35 10.53 1.50
N SER A 200 8.24 11.32 0.91
CA SER A 200 8.05 12.76 0.72
C SER A 200 7.85 13.06 -0.76
N ALA A 201 6.93 13.98 -1.06
CA ALA A 201 6.77 14.46 -2.42
C ALA A 201 8.03 15.20 -2.89
N ALA A 202 8.51 14.87 -4.09
CA ALA A 202 9.71 15.43 -4.69
C ALA A 202 9.44 15.97 -6.11
N ALA A 203 10.35 16.78 -6.63
CA ALA A 203 10.31 17.14 -8.04
C ALA A 203 10.89 16.01 -8.90
N HIS A 204 10.23 15.68 -10.00
CA HIS A 204 10.68 14.66 -10.94
C HIS A 204 10.77 15.22 -12.35
N ALA A 205 11.77 14.76 -13.10
CA ALA A 205 11.97 15.16 -14.48
C ALA A 205 10.94 14.50 -15.43
N ALA A 206 10.76 15.08 -16.61
CA ALA A 206 10.08 14.37 -17.68
C ALA A 206 10.82 13.08 -18.04
N SER A 207 10.10 12.09 -18.52
CA SER A 207 10.59 10.75 -18.85
C SER A 207 11.07 9.91 -17.65
N THR A 208 10.78 10.34 -16.41
CA THR A 208 11.00 9.50 -15.23
C THR A 208 10.01 8.33 -15.26
N PRO A 209 10.49 7.07 -15.20
CA PRO A 209 9.62 5.89 -15.26
C PRO A 209 8.67 5.81 -14.08
N ILE A 210 7.50 5.22 -14.33
CA ILE A 210 6.50 4.96 -13.31
C ILE A 210 6.40 3.44 -13.11
N GLU A 211 6.47 3.00 -11.87
CA GLU A 211 6.27 1.60 -11.51
C GLU A 211 5.00 1.47 -10.66
N ARG A 212 4.34 0.33 -10.76
CA ARG A 212 3.19 0.00 -9.92
C ARG A 212 3.52 -1.08 -8.90
N TYR A 213 2.98 -0.95 -7.71
CA TYR A 213 3.05 -1.95 -6.66
C TYR A 213 2.17 -3.16 -7.00
N LEU A 214 2.69 -4.35 -6.80
CA LEU A 214 2.01 -5.63 -6.98
C LEU A 214 1.82 -6.31 -5.63
N PRO A 215 0.66 -6.19 -4.98
CA PRO A 215 0.39 -6.93 -3.77
C PRO A 215 0.43 -8.45 -4.01
N PRO A 216 0.79 -9.27 -3.00
CA PRO A 216 0.73 -10.72 -3.10
C PRO A 216 -0.65 -11.22 -3.54
N ALA A 217 -0.69 -12.21 -4.42
CA ALA A 217 -1.94 -12.68 -5.04
C ALA A 217 -2.99 -13.14 -4.01
N HIS A 218 -2.57 -13.75 -2.90
CA HIS A 218 -3.47 -14.18 -1.84
C HIS A 218 -4.09 -13.00 -1.07
N HIS A 219 -3.38 -11.86 -0.94
CA HIS A 219 -3.94 -10.62 -0.41
C HIS A 219 -5.01 -10.06 -1.34
N VAL A 220 -4.72 -10.03 -2.66
CA VAL A 220 -5.68 -9.59 -3.68
C VAL A 220 -6.95 -10.42 -3.61
N GLN A 221 -6.84 -11.75 -3.59
CA GLN A 221 -7.99 -12.65 -3.52
C GLN A 221 -8.81 -12.47 -2.24
N SER A 222 -8.14 -12.31 -1.10
CA SER A 222 -8.81 -12.06 0.18
C SER A 222 -9.56 -10.73 0.17
N CYS A 223 -8.92 -9.68 -0.37
CA CYS A 223 -9.53 -8.36 -0.51
C CYS A 223 -10.76 -8.41 -1.42
N LEU A 224 -10.68 -9.04 -2.60
CA LEU A 224 -11.81 -9.16 -3.54
C LEU A 224 -13.02 -9.87 -2.91
N ARG A 225 -12.79 -10.98 -2.19
CA ARG A 225 -13.87 -11.72 -1.50
C ARG A 225 -14.55 -10.88 -0.44
N LEU A 226 -13.76 -10.20 0.39
CA LEU A 226 -14.28 -9.37 1.46
C LEU A 226 -14.96 -8.10 0.92
N ALA A 227 -14.40 -7.48 -0.11
CA ALA A 227 -15.02 -6.33 -0.77
C ALA A 227 -16.36 -6.71 -1.40
N ALA A 228 -16.46 -7.89 -2.02
CA ALA A 228 -17.72 -8.39 -2.58
C ALA A 228 -18.78 -8.62 -1.49
N PHE A 229 -18.38 -9.11 -0.32
CA PHE A 229 -19.28 -9.22 0.83
C PHE A 229 -19.78 -7.84 1.28
N PHE A 230 -18.90 -6.87 1.50
CA PHE A 230 -19.28 -5.52 1.91
C PHE A 230 -20.13 -4.79 0.86
N TYR A 231 -19.88 -5.03 -0.42
CA TYR A 231 -20.64 -4.43 -1.50
C TYR A 231 -22.07 -4.98 -1.60
N ARG A 232 -22.25 -6.29 -1.35
CA ARG A 232 -23.55 -6.97 -1.48
C ARG A 232 -24.43 -6.81 -0.25
N GLN A 233 -23.87 -6.74 0.94
CA GLN A 233 -24.62 -6.68 2.20
C GLN A 233 -25.69 -5.57 2.24
N PRO A 234 -25.42 -4.31 1.88
CA PRO A 234 -26.47 -3.27 1.85
C PRO A 234 -27.56 -3.54 0.82
N LEU A 235 -27.24 -4.23 -0.29
CA LEU A 235 -28.22 -4.58 -1.33
C LEU A 235 -29.16 -5.69 -0.86
N GLU A 236 -28.65 -6.67 -0.13
CA GLU A 236 -29.44 -7.76 0.46
C GLU A 236 -30.35 -7.24 1.59
N GLU A 237 -29.83 -6.35 2.46
CA GLU A 237 -30.64 -5.69 3.50
C GLU A 237 -31.75 -4.84 2.88
N ALA A 238 -31.47 -4.08 1.83
CA ALA A 238 -32.47 -3.28 1.13
C ALA A 238 -33.55 -4.14 0.44
N ALA A 239 -33.16 -5.31 -0.10
CA ALA A 239 -34.08 -6.25 -0.70
C ALA A 239 -34.92 -7.03 0.32
N ALA A 240 -34.42 -7.21 1.54
CA ALA A 240 -35.09 -7.91 2.62
C ALA A 240 -36.10 -7.02 3.39
N LEU A 241 -36.07 -5.70 3.17
CA LEU A 241 -37.09 -4.81 3.76
C LEU A 241 -38.44 -5.10 3.13
N PRO A 242 -39.50 -5.41 3.93
CA PRO A 242 -40.84 -5.66 3.41
C PRO A 242 -41.33 -4.42 2.66
N THR A 243 -41.75 -4.63 1.42
CA THR A 243 -42.35 -3.60 0.54
C THR A 243 -43.71 -3.09 1.05
N ASP A 244 -44.24 -3.72 2.08
CA ASP A 244 -45.52 -3.34 2.72
C ASP A 244 -45.29 -2.45 3.95
N ALA A 245 -44.96 -1.18 3.70
CA ALA A 245 -45.27 -0.18 4.74
C ALA A 245 -46.78 -0.06 4.84
N PRO A 246 -47.40 -0.33 6.01
CA PRO A 246 -48.83 -0.16 6.16
C PRO A 246 -49.19 1.31 5.91
N THR A 247 -50.01 1.55 4.89
CA THR A 247 -50.61 2.86 4.62
C THR A 247 -51.26 3.38 5.91
N PRO A 248 -50.91 4.57 6.41
CA PRO A 248 -51.57 5.14 7.60
C PRO A 248 -53.05 5.29 7.29
N ARG A 249 -53.91 4.57 8.05
CA ARG A 249 -55.34 4.75 7.97
C ARG A 249 -55.67 6.16 8.48
N PRO A 250 -56.45 6.96 7.73
CA PRO A 250 -56.91 8.24 8.23
C PRO A 250 -57.76 8.00 9.50
N ARG A 251 -57.43 8.68 10.57
CA ARG A 251 -58.29 8.73 11.77
C ARG A 251 -59.51 9.55 11.40
N LEU A 252 -60.69 8.92 11.51
CA LEU A 252 -61.98 9.59 11.57
C LEU A 252 -62.15 10.27 12.90
#